data_4a1c6c66b79646e6b950a51f1053bcbc
#
_entry.id   4a1c6c66b79646e6b950a51f1053bcbc
#
_cell.length_a   1.000
_cell.length_b   1.000
_cell.length_c   1.000
_cell.angle_alpha   90.00
_cell.angle_beta   90.00
_cell.angle_gamma   90.00
#
_symmetry.space_group_name_H-M   'P 1'
#
loop_
_entity.id
_entity.type
_entity.pdbx_description
1 polymer ?
#
loop_
_entity_poly.entity_id
_entity_poly.type
_entity_poly.pdbx_seq_one_letter_code
_entity_poly.pdbx_strand_id
1 'polypeptide(L)'
;MKKILLFVAVSLTVWLGLISCENHTDEFDNSPKVGSILLSDGTVVSSEGFKADGMSAVGVIFYVRRDTILVVGTKELGSYAYADSLVTISGVTNDYTSLCGTENTAAIMASGIASPAVNAVNKYTTYFSSWALPSAGELRALSASLPIVSRTMKLIGGDDFQSGQYVSSSGDGTSSGSEQMYYYSVSLQSSYVTSTIKTTSGLVRPILRLH
;
A
#
# COMPACT_ATOMS: atom_id res chain seq x y z
N MET A 1 81.45 -11.09 -7.18
CA MET A 1 80.29 -11.95 -6.95
C MET A 1 79.34 -11.37 -5.89
N LYS A 2 78.89 -10.08 -6.07
CA LYS A 2 78.00 -9.41 -5.09
C LYS A 2 76.88 -8.56 -5.74
N LYS A 3 76.59 -8.78 -7.04
CA LYS A 3 75.59 -8.00 -7.80
C LYS A 3 74.41 -8.80 -8.36
N ILE A 4 74.28 -10.10 -8.05
CA ILE A 4 73.20 -10.95 -8.58
C ILE A 4 72.10 -11.21 -7.53
N LEU A 5 72.29 -10.86 -6.26
CA LEU A 5 71.33 -11.17 -5.19
C LEU A 5 70.28 -10.08 -4.96
N LEU A 6 70.31 -8.97 -5.71
CA LEU A 6 69.40 -7.82 -5.50
C LEU A 6 68.21 -7.79 -6.48
N PHE A 7 68.20 -8.64 -7.49
CA PHE A 7 67.10 -8.66 -8.48
C PHE A 7 66.04 -9.72 -8.25
N VAL A 8 66.21 -10.62 -7.32
CA VAL A 8 65.25 -11.70 -7.04
C VAL A 8 64.26 -11.30 -5.95
N ALA A 9 64.56 -10.23 -5.13
CA ALA A 9 63.68 -9.81 -4.05
C ALA A 9 62.57 -8.83 -4.41
N VAL A 10 62.58 -8.27 -5.66
CA VAL A 10 61.58 -7.27 -6.10
C VAL A 10 60.46 -7.90 -6.93
N SER A 11 60.59 -9.11 -7.43
CA SER A 11 59.57 -9.77 -8.26
C SER A 11 58.55 -10.60 -7.48
N LEU A 12 58.68 -10.74 -6.14
CA LEU A 12 57.78 -11.56 -5.32
C LEU A 12 56.72 -10.80 -4.56
N THR A 13 56.75 -9.45 -4.63
CA THR A 13 55.75 -8.58 -3.89
C THR A 13 54.63 -8.04 -4.72
N VAL A 14 54.54 -8.37 -6.04
CA VAL A 14 53.52 -7.86 -6.94
C VAL A 14 52.36 -8.84 -7.17
N TRP A 15 52.42 -10.06 -6.59
CA TRP A 15 51.43 -11.13 -6.87
C TRP A 15 50.43 -11.43 -5.74
N LEU A 16 50.40 -10.59 -4.67
CA LEU A 16 49.48 -10.78 -3.54
C LEU A 16 48.34 -9.75 -3.47
N GLY A 17 48.08 -9.02 -4.58
CA GLY A 17 47.11 -7.92 -4.61
C GLY A 17 45.84 -8.15 -5.42
N LEU A 18 45.53 -9.35 -5.93
CA LEU A 18 44.38 -9.57 -6.83
C LEU A 18 43.53 -10.80 -6.47
N ILE A 19 43.35 -11.09 -5.19
CA ILE A 19 42.29 -12.02 -4.74
C ILE A 19 41.50 -11.29 -3.67
N SER A 20 40.80 -10.23 -4.06
CA SER A 20 39.61 -9.73 -3.39
C SER A 20 38.50 -9.68 -4.41
N CYS A 21 38.12 -10.83 -4.96
CA CYS A 21 36.73 -11.06 -5.31
C CYS A 21 36.06 -11.41 -3.99
N GLU A 22 35.59 -10.41 -3.27
CA GLU A 22 34.49 -10.63 -2.35
C GLU A 22 33.39 -11.28 -3.18
N ASN A 23 33.04 -12.53 -2.83
CA ASN A 23 31.78 -13.11 -3.21
C ASN A 23 30.72 -12.16 -2.62
N HIS A 24 30.27 -11.20 -3.43
CA HIS A 24 28.98 -10.57 -3.24
C HIS A 24 27.98 -11.72 -3.45
N THR A 25 27.70 -12.47 -2.39
CA THR A 25 26.42 -13.13 -2.26
C THR A 25 25.46 -11.97 -2.18
N ASP A 26 24.75 -11.70 -3.27
CA ASP A 26 23.56 -10.87 -3.25
C ASP A 26 22.61 -11.56 -2.25
N GLU A 27 22.73 -11.23 -0.95
CA GLU A 27 21.69 -11.52 0.00
C GLU A 27 20.50 -10.74 -0.52
N PHE A 28 19.56 -11.45 -1.14
CA PHE A 28 18.29 -10.89 -1.54
C PHE A 28 17.67 -10.27 -0.30
N ASP A 29 17.67 -8.94 -0.24
CA ASP A 29 17.01 -8.19 0.81
C ASP A 29 15.52 -8.43 0.70
N ASN A 30 15.03 -9.42 1.43
CA ASN A 30 13.62 -9.82 1.51
C ASN A 30 12.80 -8.88 2.41
N SER A 31 13.39 -7.74 2.85
CA SER A 31 12.62 -6.77 3.62
C SER A 31 11.47 -6.21 2.77
N PRO A 32 10.28 -6.03 3.37
CA PRO A 32 9.14 -5.44 2.67
C PRO A 32 9.47 -4.05 2.11
N LYS A 33 9.24 -3.84 0.82
CA LYS A 33 9.45 -2.57 0.11
C LYS A 33 8.19 -2.16 -0.64
N VAL A 34 8.06 -0.87 -0.95
CA VAL A 34 7.01 -0.41 -1.87
C VAL A 34 7.16 -1.13 -3.21
N GLY A 35 6.08 -1.74 -3.67
CA GLY A 35 6.07 -2.59 -4.86
C GLY A 35 6.27 -4.08 -4.58
N SER A 36 6.58 -4.52 -3.35
CA SER A 36 6.58 -5.93 -2.99
C SER A 36 5.15 -6.51 -3.03
N ILE A 37 5.06 -7.80 -3.27
CA ILE A 37 3.81 -8.55 -3.46
C ILE A 37 3.49 -9.32 -2.19
N LEU A 38 2.26 -9.19 -1.70
CA LEU A 38 1.72 -10.04 -0.64
C LEU A 38 1.07 -11.28 -1.27
N LEU A 39 1.46 -12.46 -0.82
CA LEU A 39 0.91 -13.74 -1.25
C LEU A 39 -0.21 -14.23 -0.32
N SER A 40 -0.96 -15.22 -0.78
CA SER A 40 -2.12 -15.79 -0.08
C SER A 40 -1.79 -16.48 1.24
N ASP A 41 -0.54 -16.87 1.47
CA ASP A 41 -0.04 -17.45 2.72
C ASP A 41 0.49 -16.39 3.72
N GLY A 42 0.46 -15.11 3.34
CA GLY A 42 0.99 -14.00 4.13
C GLY A 42 2.45 -13.66 3.85
N THR A 43 3.13 -14.42 2.99
CA THR A 43 4.52 -14.14 2.62
C THR A 43 4.61 -12.90 1.74
N VAL A 44 5.63 -12.08 1.99
CA VAL A 44 5.96 -10.92 1.15
C VAL A 44 7.16 -11.28 0.26
N VAL A 45 7.03 -11.06 -1.04
CA VAL A 45 8.08 -11.33 -2.03
C VAL A 45 8.39 -10.10 -2.88
N SER A 46 9.61 -10.04 -3.41
CA SER A 46 9.99 -9.00 -4.37
C SER A 46 9.21 -9.14 -5.67
N SER A 47 8.89 -8.02 -6.30
CA SER A 47 8.34 -8.01 -7.67
C SER A 47 9.39 -8.34 -8.74
N GLU A 48 10.69 -8.26 -8.39
CA GLU A 48 11.78 -8.62 -9.29
C GLU A 48 11.85 -10.12 -9.47
N GLY A 49 11.69 -10.58 -10.70
CA GLY A 49 11.72 -12.02 -11.03
C GLY A 49 10.53 -12.81 -10.47
N PHE A 50 9.47 -12.15 -10.03
CA PHE A 50 8.28 -12.79 -9.47
C PHE A 50 7.74 -13.89 -10.38
N LYS A 51 7.55 -15.09 -9.81
CA LYS A 51 6.82 -16.21 -10.39
C LYS A 51 5.82 -16.69 -9.37
N ALA A 52 4.58 -16.88 -9.81
CA ALA A 52 3.52 -17.40 -8.96
C ALA A 52 3.67 -18.93 -8.81
N ASP A 53 4.57 -19.39 -7.97
CA ASP A 53 4.85 -20.83 -7.72
C ASP A 53 3.68 -21.53 -6.99
N GLY A 54 2.48 -21.46 -7.58
CA GLY A 54 1.26 -22.07 -7.04
C GLY A 54 0.53 -21.22 -6.01
N MET A 55 1.10 -20.08 -5.57
CA MET A 55 0.46 -19.14 -4.65
C MET A 55 -0.13 -17.94 -5.39
N SER A 56 -1.27 -17.45 -4.90
CA SER A 56 -1.93 -16.30 -5.50
C SER A 56 -1.43 -15.00 -4.88
N ALA A 57 -1.10 -14.01 -5.72
CA ALA A 57 -0.86 -12.65 -5.27
C ALA A 57 -2.19 -12.01 -4.83
N VAL A 58 -2.22 -11.41 -3.63
CA VAL A 58 -3.44 -10.84 -3.04
C VAL A 58 -3.37 -9.33 -2.89
N GLY A 59 -2.18 -8.75 -2.96
CA GLY A 59 -2.01 -7.30 -2.88
C GLY A 59 -0.58 -6.86 -3.17
N VAL A 60 -0.41 -5.55 -3.25
CA VAL A 60 0.88 -4.89 -3.47
C VAL A 60 1.14 -3.90 -2.33
N ILE A 61 2.34 -3.94 -1.76
CA ILE A 61 2.76 -2.99 -0.72
C ILE A 61 2.91 -1.60 -1.35
N PHE A 62 2.22 -0.61 -0.78
CA PHE A 62 2.29 0.77 -1.23
C PHE A 62 2.91 1.74 -0.21
N TYR A 63 3.06 1.30 1.04
CA TYR A 63 3.64 2.11 2.10
C TYR A 63 4.40 1.23 3.09
N VAL A 64 5.62 1.67 3.44
CA VAL A 64 6.45 1.04 4.47
C VAL A 64 7.10 2.15 5.29
N ARG A 65 6.83 2.19 6.56
CA ARG A 65 7.49 3.11 7.49
C ARG A 65 7.48 2.54 8.90
N ARG A 66 8.66 2.26 9.47
CA ARG A 66 8.80 1.62 10.78
C ARG A 66 7.93 0.35 10.84
N ASP A 67 7.00 0.30 11.79
CA ASP A 67 6.13 -0.86 12.06
C ASP A 67 4.82 -0.83 11.24
N THR A 68 4.69 0.10 10.27
CA THR A 68 3.49 0.24 9.44
C THR A 68 3.78 -0.21 8.01
N ILE A 69 3.14 -1.28 7.60
CA ILE A 69 3.15 -1.77 6.21
C ILE A 69 1.71 -1.79 5.71
N LEU A 70 1.46 -1.08 4.60
CA LEU A 70 0.14 -1.04 3.99
C LEU A 70 0.16 -1.69 2.61
N VAL A 71 -0.84 -2.53 2.37
CA VAL A 71 -1.03 -3.30 1.15
C VAL A 71 -2.33 -2.86 0.49
N VAL A 72 -2.33 -2.67 -0.81
CA VAL A 72 -3.54 -2.46 -1.60
C VAL A 72 -3.98 -3.76 -2.25
N GLY A 73 -5.26 -4.06 -2.19
CA GLY A 73 -5.85 -5.27 -2.77
C GLY A 73 -5.78 -5.29 -4.29
N THR A 74 -5.83 -6.48 -4.89
CA THR A 74 -5.71 -6.67 -6.34
C THR A 74 -6.96 -6.27 -7.13
N LYS A 75 -8.11 -6.06 -6.47
CA LYS A 75 -9.39 -5.82 -7.14
C LYS A 75 -9.92 -4.41 -6.91
N GLU A 76 -10.40 -3.78 -7.98
CA GLU A 76 -11.29 -2.62 -7.92
C GLU A 76 -12.70 -3.10 -7.61
N LEU A 77 -13.29 -2.64 -6.50
CA LEU A 77 -14.59 -3.16 -6.05
C LEU A 77 -15.78 -2.49 -6.75
N GLY A 78 -15.53 -1.42 -7.51
CA GLY A 78 -16.55 -0.62 -8.16
C GLY A 78 -16.80 0.72 -7.50
N SER A 79 -17.94 1.33 -7.75
CA SER A 79 -18.31 2.66 -7.26
C SER A 79 -19.43 2.57 -6.23
N TYR A 80 -19.19 3.09 -5.03
CA TYR A 80 -20.09 3.04 -3.88
C TYR A 80 -20.12 4.37 -3.14
N ALA A 81 -21.25 4.67 -2.50
CA ALA A 81 -21.37 5.80 -1.60
C ALA A 81 -20.67 5.52 -0.25
N TYR A 82 -20.13 6.56 0.38
CA TYR A 82 -19.59 6.48 1.73
C TYR A 82 -20.64 6.04 2.73
N ALA A 83 -21.84 6.64 2.69
CA ALA A 83 -22.98 6.26 3.51
C ALA A 83 -24.30 6.54 2.75
N ASP A 84 -25.39 5.87 3.14
CA ASP A 84 -26.71 6.05 2.55
C ASP A 84 -27.44 7.30 3.12
N SER A 85 -26.89 7.93 4.13
CA SER A 85 -27.47 9.07 4.82
C SER A 85 -26.45 10.13 5.19
N LEU A 86 -26.93 11.36 5.43
CA LEU A 86 -26.12 12.54 5.75
C LEU A 86 -25.98 12.74 7.26
N VAL A 87 -25.69 11.67 7.99
CA VAL A 87 -25.57 11.70 9.45
C VAL A 87 -24.11 11.70 9.89
N THR A 88 -23.87 12.21 11.11
CA THR A 88 -22.54 12.13 11.73
C THR A 88 -22.22 10.71 12.14
N ILE A 89 -21.02 10.23 11.80
CA ILE A 89 -20.49 8.95 12.26
C ILE A 89 -19.39 9.24 13.28
N SER A 90 -19.67 8.91 14.54
CA SER A 90 -18.71 9.10 15.62
C SER A 90 -17.53 8.15 15.53
N GLY A 91 -16.35 8.58 16.00
CA GLY A 91 -15.13 7.78 16.04
C GLY A 91 -14.36 7.74 14.72
N VAL A 92 -14.86 8.38 13.67
CA VAL A 92 -14.15 8.55 12.42
C VAL A 92 -13.28 9.80 12.48
N THR A 93 -12.01 9.69 12.08
CA THR A 93 -11.11 10.85 12.00
C THR A 93 -11.52 11.81 10.89
N ASN A 94 -11.35 13.11 11.13
CA ASN A 94 -11.45 14.19 10.15
C ASN A 94 -10.06 14.73 9.72
N ASP A 95 -8.98 14.10 10.15
CA ASP A 95 -7.63 14.40 9.68
C ASP A 95 -7.33 13.61 8.41
N TYR A 96 -7.26 14.30 7.27
CA TYR A 96 -6.98 13.71 5.96
C TYR A 96 -5.52 13.27 5.78
N THR A 97 -4.67 13.42 6.80
CA THR A 97 -3.28 12.96 6.80
C THR A 97 -3.07 11.67 7.57
N SER A 98 -4.01 11.30 8.42
CA SER A 98 -3.94 10.12 9.29
C SER A 98 -4.05 8.81 8.51
N LEU A 99 -3.25 7.82 8.91
CA LEU A 99 -3.26 6.44 8.38
C LEU A 99 -4.09 5.57 9.33
N CYS A 100 -5.40 5.62 9.23
CA CYS A 100 -6.34 4.99 10.19
C CYS A 100 -7.57 4.37 9.48
N GLY A 101 -7.38 3.81 8.30
CA GLY A 101 -8.46 3.18 7.53
C GLY A 101 -9.12 2.03 8.28
N THR A 102 -8.35 1.22 8.98
CA THR A 102 -8.85 0.09 9.78
C THR A 102 -9.74 0.58 10.92
N GLU A 103 -9.27 1.56 11.68
CA GLU A 103 -9.98 2.14 12.82
C GLU A 103 -11.26 2.87 12.37
N ASN A 104 -11.17 3.65 11.31
CA ASN A 104 -12.33 4.33 10.72
C ASN A 104 -13.37 3.33 10.21
N THR A 105 -12.93 2.29 9.51
CA THR A 105 -13.82 1.23 9.01
C THR A 105 -14.56 0.56 10.17
N ALA A 106 -13.86 0.24 11.24
CA ALA A 106 -14.47 -0.32 12.45
C ALA A 106 -15.48 0.63 13.10
N ALA A 107 -15.16 1.93 13.16
CA ALA A 107 -16.07 2.96 13.69
C ALA A 107 -17.34 3.10 12.84
N ILE A 108 -17.21 3.09 11.50
CA ILE A 108 -18.36 3.13 10.58
C ILE A 108 -19.25 1.90 10.81
N MET A 109 -18.66 0.71 10.92
CA MET A 109 -19.42 -0.53 11.20
C MET A 109 -20.13 -0.47 12.54
N ALA A 110 -19.45 -0.02 13.59
CA ALA A 110 -20.00 0.08 14.93
C ALA A 110 -21.13 1.12 15.07
N SER A 111 -21.17 2.12 14.15
CA SER A 111 -22.21 3.15 14.17
C SER A 111 -23.60 2.62 13.78
N GLY A 112 -23.67 1.44 13.12
CA GLY A 112 -24.90 0.90 12.56
C GLY A 112 -25.45 1.66 11.35
N ILE A 113 -24.74 2.68 10.86
CA ILE A 113 -25.13 3.43 9.66
C ILE A 113 -24.74 2.63 8.43
N ALA A 114 -25.67 2.50 7.48
CA ALA A 114 -25.42 1.80 6.24
C ALA A 114 -24.34 2.52 5.41
N SER A 115 -23.23 1.83 5.16
CA SER A 115 -22.13 2.29 4.32
C SER A 115 -21.91 1.32 3.17
N PRO A 116 -22.38 1.64 1.96
CA PRO A 116 -22.15 0.79 0.79
C PRO A 116 -20.67 0.51 0.51
N ALA A 117 -19.79 1.51 0.69
CA ALA A 117 -18.36 1.36 0.49
C ALA A 117 -17.74 0.38 1.49
N VAL A 118 -18.04 0.50 2.79
CA VAL A 118 -17.57 -0.44 3.82
C VAL A 118 -18.15 -1.84 3.60
N ASN A 119 -19.42 -1.94 3.22
CA ASN A 119 -20.04 -3.23 2.91
C ASN A 119 -19.37 -3.92 1.71
N ALA A 120 -18.95 -3.16 0.69
CA ALA A 120 -18.20 -3.71 -0.44
C ALA A 120 -16.83 -4.26 0.01
N VAL A 121 -16.11 -3.52 0.85
CA VAL A 121 -14.82 -3.97 1.42
C VAL A 121 -14.99 -5.20 2.31
N ASN A 122 -16.01 -5.25 3.17
CA ASN A 122 -16.27 -6.42 4.04
C ASN A 122 -16.61 -7.70 3.27
N LYS A 123 -17.15 -7.57 2.05
CA LYS A 123 -17.39 -8.71 1.15
C LYS A 123 -16.14 -9.17 0.43
N TYR A 124 -15.09 -8.36 0.44
CA TYR A 124 -13.79 -8.69 -0.14
C TYR A 124 -13.00 -9.56 0.84
N THR A 125 -13.29 -10.87 0.86
CA THR A 125 -12.70 -11.85 1.78
C THR A 125 -11.54 -12.63 1.16
N THR A 126 -10.82 -12.03 0.22
CA THR A 126 -9.70 -12.69 -0.47
C THR A 126 -8.57 -12.95 0.51
N TYR A 127 -8.42 -14.22 0.93
CA TYR A 127 -7.38 -14.78 1.81
C TYR A 127 -7.28 -14.16 3.22
N PHE A 128 -7.64 -12.91 3.41
CA PHE A 128 -7.59 -12.19 4.69
C PHE A 128 -8.95 -11.57 4.99
N SER A 129 -9.32 -11.53 6.29
CA SER A 129 -10.60 -10.97 6.74
C SER A 129 -10.50 -9.50 7.22
N SER A 130 -9.29 -8.94 7.27
CA SER A 130 -9.02 -7.62 7.86
C SER A 130 -8.85 -6.50 6.83
N TRP A 131 -9.44 -6.65 5.63
CA TRP A 131 -9.47 -5.57 4.66
C TRP A 131 -10.30 -4.39 5.16
N ALA A 132 -9.83 -3.18 4.88
CA ALA A 132 -10.45 -1.95 5.33
C ALA A 132 -10.66 -0.97 4.17
N LEU A 133 -11.61 -0.06 4.33
CA LEU A 133 -11.75 1.12 3.48
C LEU A 133 -10.61 2.09 3.85
N PRO A 134 -9.74 2.48 2.91
CA PRO A 134 -8.59 3.33 3.20
C PRO A 134 -9.00 4.67 3.79
N SER A 135 -8.20 5.23 4.68
CA SER A 135 -8.30 6.64 5.06
C SER A 135 -7.83 7.57 3.92
N ALA A 136 -8.14 8.84 3.99
CA ALA A 136 -7.64 9.83 3.02
C ALA A 136 -6.10 9.89 3.02
N GLY A 137 -5.45 9.78 4.17
CA GLY A 137 -4.00 9.72 4.30
C GLY A 137 -3.39 8.50 3.60
N GLU A 138 -4.04 7.34 3.72
CA GLU A 138 -3.61 6.11 3.06
C GLU A 138 -3.79 6.17 1.54
N LEU A 139 -4.89 6.75 1.03
CA LEU A 139 -5.07 6.99 -0.41
C LEU A 139 -4.03 7.97 -0.97
N ARG A 140 -3.65 8.99 -0.20
CA ARG A 140 -2.56 9.90 -0.59
C ARG A 140 -1.21 9.19 -0.61
N ALA A 141 -0.94 8.32 0.36
CA ALA A 141 0.27 7.49 0.36
C ALA A 141 0.30 6.53 -0.85
N LEU A 142 -0.84 5.93 -1.19
CA LEU A 142 -0.98 5.11 -2.40
C LEU A 142 -0.75 5.93 -3.68
N SER A 143 -1.31 7.14 -3.76
CA SER A 143 -1.08 8.07 -4.88
C SER A 143 0.42 8.38 -5.06
N ALA A 144 1.14 8.63 -3.97
CA ALA A 144 2.59 8.92 -4.01
C ALA A 144 3.43 7.75 -4.56
N SER A 145 2.97 6.51 -4.36
CA SER A 145 3.63 5.28 -4.83
C SER A 145 2.99 4.69 -6.10
N LEU A 146 1.98 5.34 -6.65
CA LEU A 146 1.13 4.82 -7.72
C LEU A 146 1.89 4.26 -8.94
N PRO A 147 2.97 4.90 -9.46
CA PRO A 147 3.70 4.36 -10.60
C PRO A 147 4.36 3.00 -10.34
N ILE A 148 4.90 2.80 -9.13
CA ILE A 148 5.54 1.54 -8.72
C ILE A 148 4.46 0.48 -8.52
N VAL A 149 3.43 0.81 -7.75
CA VAL A 149 2.33 -0.10 -7.41
C VAL A 149 1.56 -0.55 -8.65
N SER A 150 1.27 0.37 -9.59
CA SER A 150 0.58 0.05 -10.84
C SER A 150 1.39 -0.91 -11.72
N ARG A 151 2.72 -0.75 -11.76
CA ARG A 151 3.60 -1.68 -12.50
C ARG A 151 3.51 -3.09 -11.92
N THR A 152 3.63 -3.22 -10.59
CA THR A 152 3.52 -4.51 -9.92
C THR A 152 2.12 -5.08 -10.05
N MET A 153 1.07 -4.25 -9.95
CA MET A 153 -0.32 -4.68 -10.12
C MET A 153 -0.55 -5.34 -11.49
N LYS A 154 -0.02 -4.75 -12.57
CA LYS A 154 -0.05 -5.35 -13.91
C LYS A 154 0.72 -6.66 -13.98
N LEU A 155 1.89 -6.74 -13.32
CA LEU A 155 2.70 -7.96 -13.29
C LEU A 155 1.95 -9.15 -12.68
N ILE A 156 1.15 -8.91 -11.64
CA ILE A 156 0.38 -9.96 -10.94
C ILE A 156 -1.03 -10.17 -11.50
N GLY A 157 -1.42 -9.48 -12.57
CA GLY A 157 -2.76 -9.59 -13.18
C GLY A 157 -3.89 -8.99 -12.33
N GLY A 158 -3.57 -8.03 -11.47
CA GLY A 158 -4.55 -7.26 -10.73
C GLY A 158 -5.21 -6.17 -11.59
N ASP A 159 -6.32 -5.62 -11.11
CA ASP A 159 -7.07 -4.59 -11.82
C ASP A 159 -6.29 -3.26 -11.84
N ASP A 160 -6.34 -2.55 -12.96
CA ASP A 160 -5.76 -1.22 -13.10
C ASP A 160 -6.49 -0.22 -12.18
N PHE A 161 -5.75 0.78 -11.70
CA PHE A 161 -6.34 1.91 -10.98
C PHE A 161 -7.06 2.83 -11.96
N GLN A 162 -8.33 3.10 -11.67
CA GLN A 162 -9.16 3.93 -12.53
C GLN A 162 -8.96 5.42 -12.25
N SER A 163 -9.26 6.24 -13.26
CA SER A 163 -9.32 7.70 -13.09
C SER A 163 -10.61 8.06 -12.38
N GLY A 164 -10.53 8.90 -11.34
CA GLY A 164 -11.68 9.35 -10.57
C GLY A 164 -11.37 9.58 -9.11
N GLN A 165 -12.42 9.81 -8.34
CA GLN A 165 -12.35 10.01 -6.89
C GLN A 165 -12.55 8.67 -6.19
N TYR A 166 -11.62 8.32 -5.32
CA TYR A 166 -11.70 7.16 -4.44
C TYR A 166 -12.32 7.55 -3.11
N VAL A 167 -13.25 6.73 -2.64
CA VAL A 167 -13.87 6.89 -1.33
C VAL A 167 -12.85 6.60 -0.24
N SER A 168 -12.66 7.52 0.69
CA SER A 168 -11.93 7.25 1.91
C SER A 168 -12.88 7.00 3.09
N SER A 169 -12.35 6.39 4.15
CA SER A 169 -13.06 6.25 5.42
C SER A 169 -13.01 7.49 6.31
N SER A 170 -12.28 8.55 5.90
CA SER A 170 -12.13 9.77 6.70
C SER A 170 -13.31 10.72 6.50
N GLY A 171 -13.92 11.20 7.60
CA GLY A 171 -14.88 12.29 7.56
C GLY A 171 -14.20 13.62 7.23
N ASP A 172 -14.97 14.58 6.70
CA ASP A 172 -14.43 15.93 6.45
C ASP A 172 -14.45 16.80 7.72
N GLY A 173 -15.30 16.50 8.69
CA GLY A 173 -15.48 17.36 9.87
C GLY A 173 -16.31 18.62 9.59
N THR A 174 -16.56 18.97 8.34
CA THR A 174 -17.43 20.08 7.97
C THR A 174 -18.89 19.72 8.30
N SER A 175 -19.54 20.53 9.11
CA SER A 175 -20.92 20.33 9.51
C SER A 175 -21.83 21.39 8.90
N SER A 176 -23.05 20.96 8.58
CA SER A 176 -24.17 21.85 8.31
C SER A 176 -25.20 21.64 9.41
N GLY A 177 -25.29 22.60 10.33
CA GLY A 177 -26.04 22.39 11.57
C GLY A 177 -25.35 21.42 12.51
N SER A 178 -26.04 20.35 12.94
CA SER A 178 -25.51 19.29 13.81
C SER A 178 -24.91 18.09 13.03
N GLU A 179 -25.04 18.06 11.70
CA GLU A 179 -24.71 16.89 10.89
C GLU A 179 -23.43 17.08 10.07
N GLN A 180 -22.54 16.11 10.13
CA GLN A 180 -21.37 16.04 9.24
C GLN A 180 -21.75 15.37 7.93
N MET A 181 -22.01 16.17 6.91
CA MET A 181 -22.56 15.71 5.62
C MET A 181 -21.50 15.22 4.64
N TYR A 182 -20.21 15.48 4.91
CA TYR A 182 -19.13 15.27 3.96
C TYR A 182 -18.11 14.25 4.45
N TYR A 183 -17.42 13.65 3.50
CA TYR A 183 -16.23 12.81 3.70
C TYR A 183 -15.12 13.28 2.74
N TYR A 184 -13.88 12.86 3.00
CA TYR A 184 -12.80 13.11 2.06
C TYR A 184 -12.73 12.03 0.99
N SER A 185 -12.79 12.42 -0.29
CA SER A 185 -12.41 11.60 -1.43
C SER A 185 -11.04 12.01 -1.96
N VAL A 186 -10.33 11.10 -2.61
CA VAL A 186 -8.97 11.34 -3.11
C VAL A 186 -8.82 10.87 -4.55
N SER A 187 -8.26 11.74 -5.41
CA SER A 187 -7.81 11.34 -6.74
C SER A 187 -6.41 10.73 -6.64
N LEU A 188 -6.24 9.46 -7.05
CA LEU A 188 -4.94 8.81 -7.01
C LEU A 188 -3.95 9.39 -8.02
N GLN A 189 -4.41 9.95 -9.14
CA GLN A 189 -3.54 10.54 -10.17
C GLN A 189 -2.92 11.87 -9.75
N SER A 190 -3.58 12.62 -8.85
CA SER A 190 -3.15 13.97 -8.46
C SER A 190 -2.89 14.14 -6.96
N SER A 191 -3.16 13.14 -6.14
CA SER A 191 -3.19 13.24 -4.66
C SER A 191 -4.17 14.31 -4.11
N TYR A 192 -5.08 14.81 -4.95
CA TYR A 192 -5.99 15.86 -4.57
C TYR A 192 -7.11 15.30 -3.67
N VAL A 193 -7.29 15.95 -2.53
CA VAL A 193 -8.35 15.61 -1.55
C VAL A 193 -9.53 16.54 -1.77
N THR A 194 -10.71 15.96 -1.90
CA THR A 194 -11.96 16.69 -2.11
C THR A 194 -12.95 16.40 -0.99
N SER A 195 -13.61 17.42 -0.49
CA SER A 195 -14.79 17.30 0.36
C SER A 195 -15.96 16.84 -0.51
N THR A 196 -16.54 15.69 -0.20
CA THR A 196 -17.57 15.03 -1.03
C THR A 196 -18.76 14.67 -0.15
N ILE A 197 -19.99 14.87 -0.67
CA ILE A 197 -21.22 14.50 0.03
C ILE A 197 -21.26 12.98 0.23
N LYS A 198 -21.61 12.51 1.43
CA LYS A 198 -21.57 11.09 1.83
C LYS A 198 -22.38 10.15 0.94
N THR A 199 -23.45 10.63 0.33
CA THR A 199 -24.29 9.84 -0.58
C THR A 199 -23.77 9.81 -2.02
N THR A 200 -22.71 10.55 -2.33
CA THR A 200 -22.07 10.52 -3.63
C THR A 200 -21.17 9.29 -3.76
N SER A 201 -21.35 8.52 -4.83
CA SER A 201 -20.53 7.34 -5.10
C SER A 201 -19.14 7.70 -5.63
N GLY A 202 -18.15 6.96 -5.20
CA GLY A 202 -16.76 7.00 -5.69
C GLY A 202 -16.17 5.61 -5.76
N LEU A 203 -15.00 5.50 -6.38
CA LEU A 203 -14.27 4.24 -6.56
C LEU A 203 -13.83 3.68 -5.20
N VAL A 204 -13.86 2.36 -5.05
CA VAL A 204 -13.49 1.68 -3.81
C VAL A 204 -12.41 0.65 -4.06
N ARG A 205 -11.26 0.83 -3.39
CA ARG A 205 -10.14 -0.10 -3.40
C ARG A 205 -9.81 -0.51 -1.97
N PRO A 206 -9.80 -1.80 -1.61
CA PRO A 206 -9.52 -2.25 -0.25
C PRO A 206 -8.03 -2.15 0.07
N ILE A 207 -7.72 -1.88 1.34
CA ILE A 207 -6.36 -1.95 1.88
C ILE A 207 -6.29 -2.93 3.04
N LEU A 208 -5.05 -3.38 3.33
CA LEU A 208 -4.72 -4.22 4.47
C LEU A 208 -3.52 -3.63 5.20
N ARG A 209 -3.55 -3.60 6.52
CA ARG A 209 -2.39 -3.29 7.36
C ARG A 209 -1.76 -4.58 7.86
N LEU A 210 -0.45 -4.75 7.63
CA LEU A 210 0.35 -5.84 8.21
C LEU A 210 0.96 -5.36 9.53
N HIS A 211 1.07 -6.28 10.48
CA HIS A 211 1.64 -6.07 11.83
C HIS A 211 2.89 -6.91 12.03
#